data_745e0888095eef9c15ef8b92814c8786
#
_entry.id   745e0888095eef9c15ef8b92814c8786
#
_cell.length_a   1.000
_cell.length_b   1.000
_cell.length_c   1.000
_cell.angle_alpha   90.00
_cell.angle_beta   90.00
_cell.angle_gamma   90.00
#
_symmetry.space_group_name_H-M   'P 1'
#
loop_
_entity.id
_entity.type
_entity.pdbx_description
1 polymer ?
#
loop_
_entity_poly.entity_id
_entity_poly.type
_entity_poly.pdbx_seq_one_letter_code
_entity_poly.pdbx_strand_id
1 'polypeptide(L)'
;SFNEALDAFYPMTKAAVVKAQKEKIPKSELIRRHQLAAVKKFDSKIDRAERIVAAIYENYPLVADVIATLSKESARRSWQEIAGILKKNPVGMAAKIRSIHPEKAAVELDLGEPVMIYVHDGVEQNAGRYYDEIKKYKRKKEGALAAMARPVAQRRVRQREITPLKKQWYHRFRWFFTSDGGLVLGGRDAGQNEELVKKYLAGGDTFVHADV
;
A
#
# COMPACT_ATOMS: atom_id res chain seq x y z
N SER A 1 50.95 15.51 13.63
CA SER A 1 51.12 14.06 13.86
C SER A 1 49.85 13.30 13.44
N PHE A 2 49.95 11.97 13.26
CA PHE A 2 48.81 11.11 12.89
C PHE A 2 47.64 11.21 13.88
N ASN A 3 47.95 11.39 15.17
CA ASN A 3 46.95 11.55 16.23
C ASN A 3 46.22 12.90 16.15
N GLU A 4 46.85 13.97 15.76
CA GLU A 4 46.23 15.29 15.54
C GLU A 4 45.26 15.25 14.36
N ALA A 5 45.59 14.50 13.30
CA ALA A 5 44.68 14.29 12.17
C ALA A 5 43.47 13.44 12.56
N LEU A 6 43.62 12.43 13.43
CA LEU A 6 42.56 11.57 13.96
C LEU A 6 41.61 12.35 14.88
N ASP A 7 42.15 13.22 15.76
CA ASP A 7 41.37 14.07 16.66
C ASP A 7 40.59 15.17 15.90
N ALA A 8 41.12 15.65 14.78
CA ALA A 8 40.42 16.56 13.89
C ALA A 8 39.30 15.86 13.06
N PHE A 9 39.49 14.57 12.71
CA PHE A 9 38.52 13.79 11.94
C PHE A 9 37.36 13.24 12.77
N TYR A 10 37.61 12.89 14.03
CA TYR A 10 36.64 12.27 14.92
C TYR A 10 35.43 13.16 15.26
N PRO A 11 35.55 14.49 15.48
CA PRO A 11 34.37 15.35 15.66
C PRO A 11 33.53 15.50 14.38
N MET A 12 34.16 15.47 13.19
CA MET A 12 33.45 15.53 11.92
C MET A 12 32.59 14.27 11.69
N THR A 13 33.13 13.09 12.06
CA THR A 13 32.35 11.83 11.93
C THR A 13 31.22 11.74 12.96
N LYS A 14 31.42 12.23 14.19
CA LYS A 14 30.35 12.37 15.19
C LYS A 14 29.25 13.32 14.73
N ALA A 15 29.60 14.47 14.17
CA ALA A 15 28.64 15.44 13.64
C ALA A 15 27.89 14.89 12.43
N ALA A 16 28.52 14.10 11.56
CA ALA A 16 27.90 13.43 10.44
C ALA A 16 26.96 12.29 10.90
N VAL A 17 27.35 11.53 11.91
CA VAL A 17 26.51 10.47 12.52
C VAL A 17 25.30 11.05 13.24
N VAL A 18 25.45 12.19 13.92
CA VAL A 18 24.32 12.89 14.57
C VAL A 18 23.35 13.47 13.52
N LYS A 19 23.84 13.98 12.38
CA LYS A 19 22.97 14.43 11.28
C LYS A 19 22.25 13.30 10.57
N ALA A 20 22.74 12.07 10.64
CA ALA A 20 22.12 10.87 10.03
C ALA A 20 21.07 10.21 10.92
N GLN A 21 20.93 10.60 12.18
CA GLN A 21 19.76 10.22 12.98
C GLN A 21 18.54 11.02 12.50
N LYS A 22 17.96 10.60 11.36
CA LYS A 22 16.61 11.03 10.99
C LYS A 22 15.73 10.76 12.21
N GLU A 23 15.20 11.83 12.82
CA GLU A 23 14.23 11.72 13.90
C GLU A 23 13.17 10.70 13.45
N LYS A 24 13.09 9.57 14.12
CA LYS A 24 12.09 8.54 13.83
C LYS A 24 10.76 9.13 14.22
N ILE A 25 9.99 9.57 13.21
CA ILE A 25 8.63 10.05 13.41
C ILE A 25 7.87 9.01 14.25
N PRO A 26 7.25 9.40 15.36
CA PRO A 26 6.47 8.48 16.18
C PRO A 26 5.42 7.76 15.33
N LYS A 27 5.21 6.48 15.56
CA LYS A 27 4.22 5.68 14.81
C LYS A 27 2.81 6.30 14.86
N SER A 28 2.45 6.91 15.97
CA SER A 28 1.19 7.64 16.15
C SER A 28 1.05 8.82 15.18
N GLU A 29 2.11 9.58 14.98
CA GLU A 29 2.13 10.70 14.05
C GLU A 29 2.06 10.23 12.60
N LEU A 30 2.76 9.14 12.26
CA LEU A 30 2.68 8.53 10.94
C LEU A 30 1.24 8.06 10.62
N ILE A 31 0.59 7.39 11.58
CA ILE A 31 -0.82 6.97 11.45
C ILE A 31 -1.72 8.19 11.23
N ARG A 32 -1.54 9.26 12.01
CA ARG A 32 -2.32 10.49 11.87
C ARG A 32 -2.13 11.16 10.51
N ARG A 33 -0.90 11.20 9.99
CA ARG A 33 -0.61 11.71 8.64
C ARG A 33 -1.31 10.89 7.56
N HIS A 34 -1.28 9.57 7.65
CA HIS A 34 -1.99 8.68 6.72
C HIS A 34 -3.51 8.89 6.77
N GLN A 35 -4.09 9.03 7.96
CA GLN A 35 -5.51 9.30 8.13
C GLN A 35 -5.92 10.65 7.53
N LEU A 36 -5.15 11.72 7.78
CA LEU A 36 -5.37 13.04 7.18
C LEU A 36 -5.27 13.00 5.65
N ALA A 37 -4.28 12.29 5.11
CA ALA A 37 -4.14 12.12 3.67
C ALA A 37 -5.35 11.37 3.06
N ALA A 38 -5.88 10.37 3.77
CA ALA A 38 -7.07 9.65 3.34
C ALA A 38 -8.32 10.57 3.32
N VAL A 39 -8.51 11.40 4.35
CA VAL A 39 -9.62 12.38 4.40
C VAL A 39 -9.51 13.36 3.22
N LYS A 40 -8.33 13.96 2.99
CA LYS A 40 -8.11 14.86 1.84
C LYS A 40 -8.40 14.17 0.49
N LYS A 41 -8.02 12.89 0.36
CA LYS A 41 -8.32 12.10 -0.84
C LYS A 41 -9.82 11.88 -1.03
N PHE A 42 -10.58 11.69 0.05
CA PHE A 42 -12.03 11.58 -0.04
C PHE A 42 -12.68 12.92 -0.41
N ASP A 43 -12.21 14.03 0.15
CA ASP A 43 -12.68 15.36 -0.22
C ASP A 43 -12.46 15.64 -1.71
N SER A 44 -11.26 15.44 -2.22
CA SER A 44 -10.98 15.62 -3.66
C SER A 44 -11.87 14.75 -4.56
N LYS A 45 -12.25 13.54 -4.11
CA LYS A 45 -13.16 12.69 -4.87
C LYS A 45 -14.61 13.16 -4.82
N ILE A 46 -15.04 13.68 -3.68
CA ILE A 46 -16.37 14.29 -3.52
C ILE A 46 -16.47 15.51 -4.42
N ASP A 47 -15.52 16.45 -4.29
CA ASP A 47 -15.49 17.68 -5.09
C ASP A 47 -15.49 17.40 -6.59
N ARG A 48 -14.70 16.41 -7.02
CA ARG A 48 -14.67 16.00 -8.43
C ARG A 48 -16.02 15.44 -8.88
N ALA A 49 -16.64 14.57 -8.10
CA ALA A 49 -17.93 13.99 -8.44
C ALA A 49 -19.05 15.05 -8.45
N GLU A 50 -19.01 16.03 -7.53
CA GLU A 50 -19.95 17.16 -7.52
C GLU A 50 -19.78 18.05 -8.77
N ARG A 51 -18.53 18.35 -9.20
CA ARG A 51 -18.30 19.08 -10.47
C ARG A 51 -18.79 18.30 -11.69
N ILE A 52 -18.61 16.98 -11.71
CA ILE A 52 -19.10 16.13 -12.80
C ILE A 52 -20.62 16.17 -12.87
N VAL A 53 -21.32 16.08 -11.75
CA VAL A 53 -22.78 16.17 -11.69
C VAL A 53 -23.24 17.53 -12.23
N ALA A 54 -22.61 18.63 -11.80
CA ALA A 54 -22.93 19.96 -12.31
C ALA A 54 -22.71 20.04 -13.84
N ALA A 55 -21.57 19.54 -14.34
CA ALA A 55 -21.25 19.54 -15.76
C ALA A 55 -22.25 18.70 -16.59
N ILE A 56 -22.74 17.59 -16.08
CA ILE A 56 -23.80 16.79 -16.74
C ILE A 56 -25.07 17.61 -16.90
N TYR A 57 -25.53 18.29 -15.83
CA TYR A 57 -26.75 19.07 -15.87
C TYR A 57 -26.62 20.35 -16.69
N GLU A 58 -25.49 21.02 -16.62
CA GLU A 58 -25.18 22.23 -17.48
C GLU A 58 -25.17 21.88 -18.97
N ASN A 59 -24.77 20.64 -19.31
CA ASN A 59 -24.73 20.15 -20.69
C ASN A 59 -25.81 19.08 -20.96
N TYR A 60 -26.93 19.15 -20.24
CA TYR A 60 -28.00 18.13 -20.35
C TYR A 60 -28.43 17.83 -21.80
N PRO A 61 -28.73 18.82 -22.67
CA PRO A 61 -29.14 18.54 -24.06
C PRO A 61 -28.06 17.76 -24.82
N LEU A 62 -26.79 18.15 -24.66
CA LEU A 62 -25.67 17.49 -25.33
C LEU A 62 -25.54 16.05 -24.90
N VAL A 63 -25.61 15.79 -23.58
CA VAL A 63 -25.50 14.45 -23.02
C VAL A 63 -26.68 13.57 -23.50
N ALA A 64 -27.88 14.12 -23.51
CA ALA A 64 -29.08 13.43 -24.02
C ALA A 64 -28.94 13.05 -25.49
N ASP A 65 -28.46 13.98 -26.33
CA ASP A 65 -28.24 13.75 -27.77
C ASP A 65 -27.16 12.68 -28.02
N VAL A 66 -26.07 12.71 -27.26
CA VAL A 66 -25.01 11.70 -27.33
C VAL A 66 -25.58 10.32 -26.99
N ILE A 67 -26.34 10.20 -25.89
CA ILE A 67 -26.96 8.95 -25.47
C ILE A 67 -27.93 8.45 -26.55
N ALA A 68 -28.82 9.28 -27.02
CA ALA A 68 -29.82 8.93 -28.05
C ALA A 68 -29.18 8.49 -29.39
N THR A 69 -28.15 9.21 -29.82
CA THR A 69 -27.43 8.89 -31.06
C THR A 69 -26.66 7.59 -30.94
N LEU A 70 -25.86 7.42 -29.87
CA LEU A 70 -25.05 6.23 -29.67
C LEU A 70 -25.91 4.99 -29.39
N SER A 71 -27.03 5.14 -28.70
CA SER A 71 -27.99 4.06 -28.50
C SER A 71 -28.57 3.54 -29.82
N LYS A 72 -28.94 4.44 -30.74
CA LYS A 72 -29.42 4.07 -32.10
C LYS A 72 -28.32 3.41 -32.92
N GLU A 73 -27.12 4.00 -32.92
CA GLU A 73 -26.02 3.48 -33.70
C GLU A 73 -25.50 2.15 -33.19
N SER A 74 -25.43 1.93 -31.86
CA SER A 74 -25.00 0.66 -31.27
C SER A 74 -25.95 -0.51 -31.54
N ALA A 75 -27.21 -0.22 -31.87
CA ALA A 75 -28.18 -1.24 -32.33
C ALA A 75 -27.95 -1.70 -33.79
N ARG A 76 -27.20 -0.91 -34.58
CA ARG A 76 -26.98 -1.14 -36.02
C ARG A 76 -25.55 -1.49 -36.37
N ARG A 77 -24.58 -1.04 -35.55
CA ARG A 77 -23.14 -1.13 -35.82
C ARG A 77 -22.40 -1.61 -34.59
N SER A 78 -21.24 -2.21 -34.82
CA SER A 78 -20.36 -2.56 -33.72
C SER A 78 -19.71 -1.32 -33.10
N TRP A 79 -19.35 -1.38 -31.83
CA TRP A 79 -18.62 -0.31 -31.13
C TRP A 79 -17.30 0.07 -31.80
N GLN A 80 -16.67 -0.89 -32.47
CA GLN A 80 -15.41 -0.67 -33.20
C GLN A 80 -15.64 0.20 -34.44
N GLU A 81 -16.72 -0.03 -35.18
CA GLU A 81 -17.12 0.80 -36.34
C GLU A 81 -17.51 2.20 -35.91
N ILE A 82 -18.30 2.30 -34.79
CA ILE A 82 -18.69 3.61 -34.23
C ILE A 82 -17.43 4.39 -33.82
N ALA A 83 -16.46 3.76 -33.15
CA ALA A 83 -15.20 4.39 -32.80
C ALA A 83 -14.40 4.85 -34.03
N GLY A 84 -14.40 4.06 -35.11
CA GLY A 84 -13.75 4.41 -36.39
C GLY A 84 -14.41 5.61 -37.04
N ILE A 85 -15.74 5.71 -37.03
CA ILE A 85 -16.49 6.83 -37.61
C ILE A 85 -16.24 8.12 -36.83
N LEU A 86 -16.30 8.05 -35.48
CA LEU A 86 -16.09 9.22 -34.62
C LEU A 86 -14.66 9.76 -34.70
N LYS A 87 -13.66 8.89 -34.86
CA LYS A 87 -12.27 9.31 -35.09
C LYS A 87 -12.06 10.01 -36.45
N LYS A 88 -12.78 9.56 -37.50
CA LYS A 88 -12.65 10.13 -38.84
C LYS A 88 -13.32 11.51 -38.96
N ASN A 89 -14.41 11.75 -38.25
CA ASN A 89 -15.20 12.97 -38.31
C ASN A 89 -15.42 13.56 -36.89
N PRO A 90 -14.41 14.20 -36.29
CA PRO A 90 -14.53 14.81 -34.97
C PRO A 90 -15.22 16.17 -35.04
N VAL A 91 -16.48 16.22 -35.49
CA VAL A 91 -17.27 17.46 -35.62
C VAL A 91 -18.47 17.44 -34.70
N GLY A 92 -18.84 18.58 -34.14
CA GLY A 92 -20.01 18.72 -33.27
C GLY A 92 -19.87 17.91 -31.98
N MET A 93 -20.86 17.04 -31.69
CA MET A 93 -20.83 16.20 -30.46
C MET A 93 -19.66 15.20 -30.45
N ALA A 94 -19.22 14.73 -31.63
CA ALA A 94 -18.09 13.80 -31.73
C ALA A 94 -16.79 14.44 -31.25
N ALA A 95 -16.62 15.75 -31.35
CA ALA A 95 -15.46 16.47 -30.84
C ALA A 95 -15.40 16.47 -29.28
N LYS A 96 -16.52 16.27 -28.63
CA LYS A 96 -16.58 16.17 -27.14
C LYS A 96 -16.34 14.75 -26.63
N ILE A 97 -16.33 13.72 -27.49
CA ILE A 97 -16.07 12.36 -27.16
C ILE A 97 -14.55 12.14 -27.09
N ARG A 98 -14.04 11.91 -25.90
CA ARG A 98 -12.61 11.70 -25.62
C ARG A 98 -12.17 10.27 -25.85
N SER A 99 -12.97 9.33 -25.36
CA SER A 99 -12.70 7.90 -25.51
C SER A 99 -14.01 7.09 -25.53
N ILE A 100 -13.93 5.89 -26.10
CA ILE A 100 -15.04 4.94 -26.17
C ILE A 100 -14.62 3.68 -25.44
N HIS A 101 -15.50 3.15 -24.61
CA HIS A 101 -15.33 1.94 -23.83
C HIS A 101 -16.35 0.88 -24.23
N PRO A 102 -16.08 0.08 -25.29
CA PRO A 102 -17.02 -0.89 -25.82
C PRO A 102 -17.48 -1.91 -24.79
N GLU A 103 -16.57 -2.36 -23.93
CA GLU A 103 -16.83 -3.36 -22.90
C GLU A 103 -17.86 -2.93 -21.85
N LYS A 104 -18.08 -1.61 -21.71
CA LYS A 104 -19.02 -1.00 -20.76
C LYS A 104 -20.21 -0.35 -21.45
N ALA A 105 -20.26 -0.39 -22.78
CA ALA A 105 -21.19 0.41 -23.57
C ALA A 105 -21.22 1.89 -23.09
N ALA A 106 -20.05 2.49 -22.92
CA ALA A 106 -19.85 3.80 -22.33
C ALA A 106 -18.91 4.65 -23.15
N VAL A 107 -19.06 5.98 -23.06
CA VAL A 107 -18.17 6.97 -23.66
C VAL A 107 -17.70 7.95 -22.62
N GLU A 108 -16.49 8.43 -22.77
CA GLU A 108 -15.94 9.51 -21.97
C GLU A 108 -16.12 10.84 -22.70
N LEU A 109 -16.91 11.74 -22.12
CA LEU A 109 -17.15 13.08 -22.64
C LEU A 109 -16.22 14.09 -21.96
N ASP A 110 -15.76 15.07 -22.73
CA ASP A 110 -15.08 16.25 -22.22
C ASP A 110 -16.08 17.38 -21.99
N LEU A 111 -16.48 17.55 -20.75
CA LEU A 111 -17.38 18.62 -20.28
C LEU A 111 -16.64 19.61 -19.36
N GLY A 112 -15.32 19.81 -19.58
CA GLY A 112 -14.44 20.52 -18.66
C GLY A 112 -13.76 19.58 -17.65
N GLU A 113 -14.43 18.50 -17.33
CA GLU A 113 -13.90 17.32 -16.64
C GLU A 113 -14.18 16.09 -17.51
N PRO A 114 -13.35 15.03 -17.44
CA PRO A 114 -13.65 13.77 -18.14
C PRO A 114 -14.81 13.05 -17.44
N VAL A 115 -15.92 12.89 -18.12
CA VAL A 115 -17.16 12.32 -17.60
C VAL A 115 -17.49 11.03 -18.34
N MET A 116 -17.63 9.94 -17.61
CA MET A 116 -18.05 8.65 -18.14
C MET A 116 -19.58 8.61 -18.25
N ILE A 117 -20.11 8.42 -19.46
CA ILE A 117 -21.52 8.30 -19.76
C ILE A 117 -21.82 6.90 -20.29
N TYR A 118 -22.74 6.20 -19.64
CA TYR A 118 -23.23 4.89 -20.05
C TYR A 118 -24.41 5.07 -21.00
N VAL A 119 -24.29 4.50 -22.17
CA VAL A 119 -25.25 4.73 -23.29
C VAL A 119 -26.61 4.07 -23.04
N HIS A 120 -26.65 3.00 -22.24
CA HIS A 120 -27.89 2.32 -21.87
C HIS A 120 -28.66 2.99 -20.73
N ASP A 121 -28.02 3.95 -20.06
CA ASP A 121 -28.61 4.70 -18.95
C ASP A 121 -29.08 6.07 -19.43
N GLY A 122 -30.16 6.61 -18.86
CA GLY A 122 -30.58 8.00 -19.07
C GLY A 122 -29.61 8.99 -18.42
N VAL A 123 -29.80 10.31 -18.70
CA VAL A 123 -28.95 11.37 -18.14
C VAL A 123 -29.00 11.35 -16.61
N GLU A 124 -30.19 11.21 -16.02
CA GLU A 124 -30.40 11.17 -14.57
C GLU A 124 -29.75 9.94 -13.94
N GLN A 125 -29.79 8.78 -14.62
CA GLN A 125 -29.16 7.57 -14.12
C GLN A 125 -27.64 7.69 -14.14
N ASN A 126 -27.08 8.30 -15.19
CA ASN A 126 -25.67 8.63 -15.25
C ASN A 126 -25.26 9.60 -14.13
N ALA A 127 -26.02 10.68 -13.91
CA ALA A 127 -25.79 11.57 -12.77
C ALA A 127 -25.93 10.86 -11.41
N GLY A 128 -26.92 9.97 -11.30
CA GLY A 128 -27.19 9.14 -10.12
C GLY A 128 -25.98 8.32 -9.67
N ARG A 129 -25.22 7.76 -10.62
CA ARG A 129 -23.97 7.02 -10.33
C ARG A 129 -22.95 7.90 -9.59
N TYR A 130 -22.81 9.14 -9.98
CA TYR A 130 -21.91 10.10 -9.31
C TYR A 130 -22.46 10.54 -7.94
N TYR A 131 -23.77 10.69 -7.81
CA TYR A 131 -24.39 10.93 -6.49
C TYR A 131 -24.13 9.77 -5.52
N ASP A 132 -24.21 8.52 -5.99
CA ASP A 132 -23.88 7.36 -5.17
C ASP A 132 -22.39 7.34 -4.80
N GLU A 133 -21.52 7.77 -5.72
CA GLU A 133 -20.10 7.91 -5.44
C GLU A 133 -19.83 8.97 -4.36
N ILE A 134 -20.48 10.14 -4.43
CA ILE A 134 -20.45 11.20 -3.41
C ILE A 134 -20.88 10.64 -2.06
N LYS A 135 -22.03 9.98 -1.99
CA LYS A 135 -22.56 9.36 -0.78
C LYS A 135 -21.61 8.34 -0.17
N LYS A 136 -21.00 7.51 -1.02
CA LYS A 136 -20.00 6.53 -0.62
C LYS A 136 -18.77 7.18 -0.02
N TYR A 137 -18.23 8.24 -0.63
CA TYR A 137 -17.04 8.91 -0.11
C TYR A 137 -17.34 9.76 1.12
N LYS A 138 -18.53 10.39 1.21
CA LYS A 138 -18.98 11.07 2.45
C LYS A 138 -19.00 10.11 3.64
N ARG A 139 -19.58 8.90 3.47
CA ARG A 139 -19.55 7.86 4.54
C ARG A 139 -18.13 7.40 4.90
N LYS A 140 -17.25 7.23 3.89
CA LYS A 140 -15.85 6.86 4.15
C LYS A 140 -15.09 7.95 4.89
N LYS A 141 -15.33 9.22 4.55
CA LYS A 141 -14.77 10.39 5.23
C LYS A 141 -15.20 10.44 6.68
N GLU A 142 -16.50 10.29 6.96
CA GLU A 142 -17.05 10.24 8.32
C GLU A 142 -16.41 9.12 9.15
N GLY A 143 -16.30 7.92 8.58
CA GLY A 143 -15.62 6.79 9.24
C GLY A 143 -14.15 7.08 9.54
N ALA A 144 -13.43 7.73 8.61
CA ALA A 144 -12.04 8.12 8.82
C ALA A 144 -11.89 9.17 9.92
N LEU A 145 -12.77 10.18 9.95
CA LEU A 145 -12.80 11.21 11.00
C LEU A 145 -13.13 10.60 12.37
N ALA A 146 -14.11 9.69 12.42
CA ALA A 146 -14.45 8.97 13.65
C ALA A 146 -13.28 8.11 14.15
N ALA A 147 -12.53 7.49 13.25
CA ALA A 147 -11.32 6.73 13.60
C ALA A 147 -10.21 7.64 14.14
N MET A 148 -10.08 8.86 13.60
CA MET A 148 -9.11 9.85 14.08
C MET A 148 -9.47 10.40 15.47
N ALA A 149 -10.75 10.51 15.78
CA ALA A 149 -11.23 10.98 17.09
C ALA A 149 -11.02 9.95 18.21
N ARG A 150 -10.84 8.66 17.86
CA ARG A 150 -10.53 7.63 18.85
C ARG A 150 -9.09 7.80 19.31
N PRO A 151 -8.83 7.81 20.64
CA PRO A 151 -7.46 7.82 21.14
C PRO A 151 -6.76 6.58 20.55
N VAL A 152 -5.56 6.80 19.98
CA VAL A 152 -4.72 5.69 19.54
C VAL A 152 -4.40 4.90 20.82
N ALA A 153 -5.16 3.85 21.08
CA ALA A 153 -4.88 2.95 22.17
C ALA A 153 -3.44 2.49 21.93
N GLN A 154 -2.54 2.96 22.78
CA GLN A 154 -1.19 2.41 22.82
C GLN A 154 -1.42 0.92 23.01
N ARG A 155 -1.23 0.16 21.93
CA ARG A 155 -1.26 -1.27 21.98
C ARG A 155 -0.20 -1.63 23.04
N ARG A 156 -0.64 -1.84 24.27
CA ARG A 156 0.24 -2.40 25.29
C ARG A 156 0.85 -3.62 24.62
N VAL A 157 2.07 -3.45 24.16
CA VAL A 157 2.87 -4.60 23.76
C VAL A 157 2.82 -5.44 25.02
N ARG A 158 1.99 -6.48 25.03
CA ARG A 158 2.09 -7.51 26.05
C ARG A 158 3.55 -7.92 25.94
N GLN A 159 4.38 -7.38 26.83
CA GLN A 159 5.67 -7.98 27.07
C GLN A 159 5.29 -9.43 27.37
N ARG A 160 5.51 -10.29 26.38
CA ARG A 160 5.52 -11.72 26.68
C ARG A 160 6.53 -11.82 27.81
N GLU A 161 6.04 -12.12 28.99
CA GLU A 161 6.92 -12.57 30.06
C GLU A 161 7.73 -13.68 29.42
N ILE A 162 8.97 -13.35 29.10
CA ILE A 162 9.94 -14.33 28.63
C ILE A 162 10.18 -15.16 29.90
N THR A 163 9.38 -16.19 30.07
CA THR A 163 9.65 -17.21 31.11
C THR A 163 11.06 -17.66 30.81
N PRO A 164 12.02 -17.41 31.71
CA PRO A 164 13.40 -17.78 31.46
C PRO A 164 13.41 -19.30 31.25
N LEU A 165 13.74 -19.73 30.04
CA LEU A 165 13.91 -21.12 29.70
C LEU A 165 14.86 -21.71 30.75
N LYS A 166 14.45 -22.79 31.44
CA LYS A 166 15.31 -23.50 32.37
C LYS A 166 16.62 -23.79 31.65
N LYS A 167 17.70 -23.17 32.14
CA LYS A 167 19.02 -23.36 31.54
C LYS A 167 19.37 -24.83 31.60
N GLN A 168 19.48 -25.47 30.47
CA GLN A 168 19.97 -26.84 30.37
C GLN A 168 21.51 -26.81 30.43
N TRP A 169 22.12 -27.94 30.87
CA TRP A 169 23.57 -28.04 31.05
C TRP A 169 24.36 -27.76 29.78
N TYR A 170 23.79 -28.10 28.63
CA TYR A 170 24.42 -27.91 27.30
C TYR A 170 24.35 -26.47 26.78
N HIS A 171 23.55 -25.58 27.36
CA HIS A 171 23.42 -24.17 26.89
C HIS A 171 24.72 -23.37 27.03
N ARG A 172 25.70 -23.87 27.77
CA ARG A 172 27.02 -23.24 27.90
C ARG A 172 27.93 -23.49 26.68
N PHE A 173 27.62 -24.52 25.88
CA PHE A 173 28.30 -24.89 24.64
C PHE A 173 27.61 -24.29 23.42
N ARG A 174 28.17 -24.49 22.23
CA ARG A 174 27.42 -24.34 20.96
C ARG A 174 26.58 -25.59 20.80
N TRP A 175 25.29 -25.44 20.51
CA TRP A 175 24.40 -26.58 20.45
C TRP A 175 23.29 -26.36 19.42
N PHE A 176 22.80 -27.45 18.85
CA PHE A 176 21.57 -27.50 18.06
C PHE A 176 21.01 -28.93 18.10
N PHE A 177 19.74 -29.04 17.70
CA PHE A 177 19.11 -30.35 17.48
C PHE A 177 19.05 -30.62 15.98
N THR A 178 19.36 -31.87 15.60
CA THR A 178 19.14 -32.37 14.25
C THR A 178 17.65 -32.57 13.97
N SER A 179 17.26 -32.77 12.71
CA SER A 179 15.86 -32.99 12.33
C SER A 179 15.24 -34.26 12.92
N ASP A 180 16.05 -35.24 13.27
CA ASP A 180 15.72 -36.48 13.94
C ASP A 180 15.79 -36.42 15.51
N GLY A 181 16.07 -35.22 16.04
CA GLY A 181 16.08 -34.94 17.47
C GLY A 181 17.41 -35.20 18.18
N GLY A 182 18.48 -35.52 17.48
CA GLY A 182 19.82 -35.69 18.05
C GLY A 182 20.40 -34.35 18.52
N LEU A 183 20.99 -34.33 19.71
CA LEU A 183 21.66 -33.15 20.28
C LEU A 183 23.11 -33.10 19.78
N VAL A 184 23.47 -32.03 19.09
CA VAL A 184 24.84 -31.77 18.65
C VAL A 184 25.47 -30.68 19.51
N LEU A 185 26.69 -30.95 20.02
CA LEU A 185 27.43 -30.06 20.90
C LEU A 185 28.80 -29.73 20.30
N GLY A 186 29.20 -28.45 20.44
CA GLY A 186 30.57 -28.01 20.11
C GLY A 186 31.08 -27.03 21.16
N GLY A 187 32.35 -27.13 21.51
CA GLY A 187 32.97 -26.14 22.38
C GLY A 187 33.13 -24.80 21.67
N ARG A 188 33.25 -23.74 22.45
CA ARG A 188 33.53 -22.40 21.98
C ARG A 188 35.04 -22.16 21.85
N ASP A 189 35.82 -22.95 22.54
CA ASP A 189 37.28 -22.94 22.57
C ASP A 189 37.84 -24.35 22.81
N ALA A 190 39.16 -24.50 22.72
CA ALA A 190 39.86 -25.79 22.91
C ALA A 190 39.57 -26.43 24.27
N GLY A 191 39.52 -25.65 25.35
CA GLY A 191 39.23 -26.14 26.71
C GLY A 191 37.81 -26.71 26.82
N GLN A 192 36.82 -26.05 26.22
CA GLN A 192 35.44 -26.56 26.20
C GLN A 192 35.30 -27.83 25.32
N ASN A 193 36.06 -27.91 24.19
CA ASN A 193 36.09 -29.14 23.39
C ASN A 193 36.68 -30.30 24.18
N GLU A 194 37.76 -30.07 24.91
CA GLU A 194 38.37 -31.06 25.76
C GLU A 194 37.41 -31.50 26.90
N GLU A 195 36.70 -30.53 27.48
CA GLU A 195 35.68 -30.83 28.50
C GLU A 195 34.55 -31.69 27.94
N LEU A 196 34.05 -31.42 26.74
CA LEU A 196 33.02 -32.22 26.08
C LEU A 196 33.45 -33.67 25.93
N VAL A 197 34.67 -33.89 25.43
CA VAL A 197 35.23 -35.23 25.22
C VAL A 197 35.43 -35.97 26.51
N LYS A 198 35.99 -35.32 27.56
CA LYS A 198 36.31 -35.95 28.82
C LYS A 198 35.09 -36.21 29.71
N LYS A 199 34.09 -35.36 29.71
CA LYS A 199 32.99 -35.44 30.68
C LYS A 199 31.64 -35.87 30.09
N TYR A 200 31.41 -35.61 28.80
CA TYR A 200 30.08 -35.76 28.25
C TYR A 200 29.99 -36.75 27.10
N LEU A 201 31.12 -37.09 26.47
CA LEU A 201 31.14 -38.10 25.39
C LEU A 201 30.91 -39.50 25.99
N ALA A 202 29.85 -40.16 25.55
CA ALA A 202 29.50 -41.51 26.00
C ALA A 202 29.71 -42.54 24.86
N GLY A 203 29.78 -43.82 25.24
CA GLY A 203 29.88 -44.91 24.26
C GLY A 203 28.58 -45.00 23.45
N GLY A 204 28.67 -44.71 22.17
CA GLY A 204 27.52 -44.63 21.27
C GLY A 204 27.32 -43.24 20.67
N ASP A 205 27.97 -42.23 21.22
CA ASP A 205 27.95 -40.87 20.60
C ASP A 205 28.89 -40.82 19.42
N THR A 206 28.52 -40.01 18.45
CA THR A 206 29.37 -39.74 17.26
C THR A 206 30.27 -38.54 17.55
N PHE A 207 31.58 -38.77 17.47
CA PHE A 207 32.58 -37.71 17.60
C PHE A 207 33.09 -37.30 16.20
N VAL A 208 33.03 -35.99 15.93
CA VAL A 208 33.53 -35.41 14.69
C VAL A 208 34.69 -34.47 15.02
N HIS A 209 35.84 -34.70 14.43
CA HIS A 209 37.03 -33.86 14.54
C HIS A 209 37.51 -33.48 13.15
N ALA A 210 37.87 -32.22 12.97
CA ALA A 210 38.51 -31.74 11.77
C ALA A 210 39.92 -31.26 12.14
N ASP A 211 40.93 -31.81 11.47
CA ASP A 211 42.28 -31.27 11.49
C ASP A 211 42.30 -30.05 10.57
N VAL A 212 42.58 -28.87 11.12
CA VAL A 212 42.70 -27.60 10.39
C VAL A 212 44.17 -27.18 10.37
#